data_7b1d7f2997572cedfd0ced5d1477f043
#
_entry.id   7b1d7f2997572cedfd0ced5d1477f043
#
_cell.length_a   1.000
_cell.length_b   1.000
_cell.length_c   1.000
_cell.angle_alpha   90.00
_cell.angle_beta   90.00
_cell.angle_gamma   90.00
#
_symmetry.space_group_name_H-M   'P 1'
#
loop_
_entity.id
_entity.type
_entity.pdbx_description
1 polymer ?
#
loop_
_entity_poly.entity_id
_entity_poly.type
_entity_poly.pdbx_seq_one_letter_code
_entity_poly.pdbx_strand_id
1 'polypeptide(L)'
;MAAFTIRPAIPADAEALCTLHKAAVRALCLGAYSADEIEAWLRDREPARYRHAMTDGGQIMLVAELDGVVAAFASIRESMLFGLYVDPARGRGAGRLLLAAAEDEARRRGAAVLKLQATLNAVPFYRKHGFKRQDRSTVRRGGRDLAVLDMTKTL
;
A
#
# COMPACT_ATOMS: atom_id res chain seq x y z
N MET A 1 -18.70 15.84 -4.84
CA MET A 1 -17.47 15.42 -4.12
C MET A 1 -17.51 13.94 -3.85
N ALA A 2 -16.45 13.25 -4.20
CA ALA A 2 -16.33 11.83 -3.89
C ALA A 2 -16.14 11.64 -2.38
N ALA A 3 -16.96 10.79 -1.76
CA ALA A 3 -16.86 10.45 -0.35
C ALA A 3 -16.41 8.98 -0.25
N PHE A 4 -15.24 8.76 0.35
CA PHE A 4 -14.73 7.42 0.59
C PHE A 4 -15.18 6.91 1.95
N THR A 5 -15.54 5.64 2.00
CA THR A 5 -15.78 4.91 3.25
C THR A 5 -14.58 4.04 3.53
N ILE A 6 -13.98 4.17 4.70
CA ILE A 6 -12.84 3.34 5.13
C ILE A 6 -13.39 2.18 5.97
N ARG A 7 -12.98 0.97 5.62
CA ARG A 7 -13.37 -0.23 6.38
C ARG A 7 -12.26 -1.29 6.32
N PRO A 8 -12.26 -2.28 7.22
CA PRO A 8 -11.38 -3.43 7.07
C PRO A 8 -11.71 -4.21 5.78
N ALA A 9 -10.68 -4.74 5.15
CA ALA A 9 -10.86 -5.65 4.03
C ALA A 9 -11.36 -7.01 4.54
N ILE A 10 -12.15 -7.67 3.71
CA ILE A 10 -12.62 -9.04 3.96
C ILE A 10 -12.12 -9.96 2.83
N PRO A 11 -12.10 -11.30 3.04
CA PRO A 11 -11.60 -12.21 2.01
C PRO A 11 -12.26 -12.05 0.64
N ALA A 12 -13.52 -11.67 0.59
CA ALA A 12 -14.24 -11.40 -0.66
C ALA A 12 -13.66 -10.24 -1.48
N ASP A 13 -12.86 -9.37 -0.86
CA ASP A 13 -12.21 -8.25 -1.55
C ASP A 13 -10.96 -8.67 -2.32
N ALA A 14 -10.46 -9.88 -2.13
CA ALA A 14 -9.13 -10.31 -2.61
C ALA A 14 -8.92 -10.09 -4.11
N GLU A 15 -9.91 -10.40 -4.93
CA GLU A 15 -9.81 -10.20 -6.39
C GLU A 15 -9.71 -8.71 -6.74
N ALA A 16 -10.53 -7.88 -6.11
CA ALA A 16 -10.50 -6.43 -6.30
C ALA A 16 -9.15 -5.83 -5.86
N LEU A 17 -8.61 -6.28 -4.73
CA LEU A 17 -7.30 -5.85 -4.23
C LEU A 17 -6.18 -6.21 -5.21
N CYS A 18 -6.20 -7.43 -5.73
CA CYS A 18 -5.20 -7.89 -6.69
C CYS A 18 -5.25 -7.06 -7.98
N THR A 19 -6.42 -6.86 -8.54
CA THR A 19 -6.64 -6.07 -9.75
C THR A 19 -6.18 -4.62 -9.56
N LEU A 20 -6.58 -4.02 -8.45
CA LEU A 20 -6.21 -2.64 -8.10
C LEU A 20 -4.71 -2.48 -7.93
N HIS A 21 -4.08 -3.40 -7.20
CA HIS A 21 -2.63 -3.36 -6.95
C HIS A 21 -1.86 -3.37 -8.28
N LYS A 22 -2.21 -4.29 -9.17
CA LYS A 22 -1.56 -4.36 -10.50
C LYS A 22 -1.77 -3.09 -11.31
N ALA A 23 -2.99 -2.58 -11.34
CA ALA A 23 -3.30 -1.35 -12.06
C ALA A 23 -2.53 -0.15 -11.51
N ALA A 24 -2.46 -0.02 -10.18
CA ALA A 24 -1.75 1.06 -9.53
C ALA A 24 -0.25 1.02 -9.82
N VAL A 25 0.37 -0.15 -9.70
CA VAL A 25 1.81 -0.30 -9.97
C VAL A 25 2.13 0.01 -11.43
N ARG A 26 1.34 -0.52 -12.37
CA ARG A 26 1.56 -0.27 -13.80
C ARG A 26 1.40 1.21 -14.17
N ALA A 27 0.42 1.88 -13.59
CA ALA A 27 0.15 3.28 -13.90
C ALA A 27 1.09 4.27 -13.20
N LEU A 28 1.46 4.00 -11.96
CA LEU A 28 2.12 4.98 -11.09
C LEU A 28 3.62 4.74 -10.93
N CYS A 29 4.09 3.52 -11.14
CA CYS A 29 5.50 3.17 -10.92
C CYS A 29 6.33 3.18 -12.20
N LEU A 30 5.71 3.24 -13.36
CA LEU A 30 6.42 3.30 -14.64
C LEU A 30 7.19 4.62 -14.72
N GLY A 31 8.48 4.53 -15.09
CA GLY A 31 9.36 5.70 -15.05
C GLY A 31 10.28 5.70 -13.83
N ALA A 32 9.75 5.35 -12.65
CA ALA A 32 10.57 5.09 -11.46
C ALA A 32 11.20 3.70 -11.53
N TYR A 33 10.51 2.77 -12.16
CA TYR A 33 10.96 1.38 -12.39
C TYR A 33 10.79 1.05 -13.87
N SER A 34 11.59 0.11 -14.37
CA SER A 34 11.46 -0.35 -15.75
C SER A 34 10.21 -1.21 -15.92
N ALA A 35 9.75 -1.35 -17.17
CA ALA A 35 8.63 -2.25 -17.50
C ALA A 35 8.93 -3.69 -17.05
N ASP A 36 10.15 -4.17 -17.23
CA ASP A 36 10.56 -5.52 -16.82
C ASP A 36 10.55 -5.69 -15.30
N GLU A 37 10.98 -4.68 -14.56
CA GLU A 37 10.92 -4.67 -13.10
C GLU A 37 9.48 -4.72 -12.60
N ILE A 38 8.60 -3.94 -13.21
CA ILE A 38 7.17 -3.92 -12.86
C ILE A 38 6.52 -5.27 -13.11
N GLU A 39 6.76 -5.89 -14.27
CA GLU A 39 6.18 -7.19 -14.58
C GLU A 39 6.76 -8.31 -13.70
N ALA A 40 8.04 -8.24 -13.34
CA ALA A 40 8.62 -9.16 -12.36
C ALA A 40 7.95 -9.01 -10.99
N TRP A 41 7.74 -7.77 -10.55
CA TRP A 41 7.07 -7.45 -9.29
C TRP A 41 5.67 -8.05 -9.23
N LEU A 42 4.91 -7.96 -10.32
CA LEU A 42 3.50 -8.37 -10.35
C LEU A 42 3.29 -9.84 -10.71
N ARG A 43 4.33 -10.54 -11.14
CA ARG A 43 4.25 -11.91 -11.68
C ARG A 43 3.52 -12.88 -10.76
N ASP A 44 3.81 -12.83 -9.46
CA ASP A 44 3.28 -13.78 -8.48
C ASP A 44 2.11 -13.21 -7.69
N ARG A 45 1.53 -12.10 -8.12
CA ARG A 45 0.38 -11.49 -7.46
C ARG A 45 -0.90 -12.19 -7.87
N GLU A 46 -1.50 -12.88 -6.92
CA GLU A 46 -2.76 -13.62 -7.08
C GLU A 46 -3.71 -13.28 -5.94
N PRO A 47 -5.04 -13.38 -6.14
CA PRO A 47 -6.00 -13.11 -5.07
C PRO A 47 -5.74 -13.90 -3.79
N ALA A 48 -5.28 -15.14 -3.90
CA ALA A 48 -4.98 -15.98 -2.73
C ALA A 48 -3.95 -15.36 -1.77
N ARG A 49 -3.01 -14.57 -2.29
CA ARG A 49 -2.00 -13.90 -1.44
C ARG A 49 -2.64 -12.87 -0.51
N TYR A 50 -3.65 -12.17 -1.00
CA TYR A 50 -4.36 -11.16 -0.20
C TYR A 50 -5.22 -11.82 0.86
N ARG A 51 -5.91 -12.92 0.52
CA ARG A 51 -6.67 -13.71 1.50
C ARG A 51 -5.76 -14.25 2.60
N HIS A 52 -4.62 -14.81 2.21
CA HIS A 52 -3.64 -15.32 3.18
C HIS A 52 -3.11 -14.20 4.09
N ALA A 53 -2.79 -13.04 3.54
CA ALA A 53 -2.29 -11.91 4.31
C ALA A 53 -3.30 -11.48 5.40
N MET A 54 -4.59 -11.46 5.06
CA MET A 54 -5.65 -11.08 5.99
C MET A 54 -5.93 -12.12 7.09
N THR A 55 -5.74 -13.40 6.79
CA THR A 55 -6.09 -14.50 7.70
C THR A 55 -4.86 -15.01 8.45
N ASP A 56 -3.95 -15.68 7.76
CA ASP A 56 -2.80 -16.35 8.37
C ASP A 56 -1.58 -15.46 8.50
N GLY A 57 -1.47 -14.44 7.65
CA GLY A 57 -0.34 -13.52 7.62
C GLY A 57 -0.36 -12.45 8.71
N GLY A 58 -1.46 -12.30 9.43
CA GLY A 58 -1.60 -11.35 10.51
C GLY A 58 -1.56 -9.88 10.08
N GLN A 59 -1.79 -9.60 8.80
CA GLN A 59 -1.87 -8.24 8.31
C GLN A 59 -3.27 -7.67 8.48
N ILE A 60 -3.34 -6.40 8.86
CA ILE A 60 -4.58 -5.64 8.85
C ILE A 60 -4.62 -4.90 7.53
N MET A 61 -5.65 -5.16 6.75
CA MET A 61 -5.85 -4.48 5.49
C MET A 61 -7.08 -3.58 5.59
N LEU A 62 -6.90 -2.33 5.21
CA LEU A 62 -7.97 -1.33 5.19
C LEU A 62 -8.25 -0.98 3.73
N VAL A 63 -9.53 -0.85 3.39
CA VAL A 63 -9.93 -0.41 2.06
C VAL A 63 -10.69 0.90 2.12
N ALA A 64 -10.55 1.68 1.07
CA ALA A 64 -11.40 2.84 0.81
C ALA A 64 -12.37 2.48 -0.30
N GLU A 65 -13.66 2.55 0.00
CA GLU A 65 -14.71 2.33 -1.00
C GLU A 65 -15.25 3.65 -1.52
N LEU A 66 -15.54 3.66 -2.80
CA LEU A 66 -16.28 4.72 -3.45
C LEU A 66 -17.48 4.07 -4.18
N ASP A 67 -18.69 4.43 -3.77
CA ASP A 67 -19.92 3.88 -4.35
C ASP A 67 -19.94 2.34 -4.37
N GLY A 68 -19.49 1.73 -3.28
CA GLY A 68 -19.47 0.28 -3.12
C GLY A 68 -18.32 -0.44 -3.82
N VAL A 69 -17.39 0.30 -4.46
CA VAL A 69 -16.26 -0.26 -5.18
C VAL A 69 -14.96 0.08 -4.45
N VAL A 70 -14.09 -0.90 -4.27
CA VAL A 70 -12.78 -0.69 -3.65
C VAL A 70 -11.93 0.20 -4.56
N ALA A 71 -11.54 1.36 -4.05
CA ALA A 71 -10.77 2.36 -4.79
C ALA A 71 -9.32 2.49 -4.30
N ALA A 72 -9.01 1.98 -3.13
CA ALA A 72 -7.66 2.00 -2.57
C ALA A 72 -7.55 1.03 -1.40
N PHE A 73 -6.34 0.62 -1.06
CA PHE A 73 -6.12 -0.18 0.14
C PHE A 73 -4.75 0.08 0.76
N ALA A 74 -4.66 -0.21 2.04
CA ALA A 74 -3.42 -0.19 2.80
C ALA A 74 -3.28 -1.49 3.59
N SER A 75 -2.05 -1.91 3.85
CA SER A 75 -1.75 -3.12 4.61
C SER A 75 -0.75 -2.81 5.70
N ILE A 76 -1.07 -3.18 6.94
CA ILE A 76 -0.24 -2.93 8.12
C ILE A 76 -0.06 -4.22 8.89
N ARG A 77 1.13 -4.40 9.47
CA ARG A 77 1.38 -5.38 10.52
C ARG A 77 2.34 -4.76 11.53
N GLU A 78 1.97 -4.78 12.80
CA GLU A 78 2.75 -4.16 13.88
C GLU A 78 3.02 -2.67 13.58
N SER A 79 4.27 -2.26 13.48
CA SER A 79 4.67 -0.87 13.20
C SER A 79 5.07 -0.65 11.73
N MET A 80 4.71 -1.57 10.85
CA MET A 80 5.11 -1.53 9.44
C MET A 80 3.91 -1.36 8.53
N LEU A 81 3.94 -0.35 7.69
CA LEU A 81 3.03 -0.21 6.56
C LEU A 81 3.65 -0.93 5.36
N PHE A 82 3.03 -2.02 4.92
CA PHE A 82 3.54 -2.85 3.83
C PHE A 82 3.21 -2.31 2.45
N GLY A 83 2.11 -1.58 2.34
CA GLY A 83 1.70 -1.00 1.07
C GLY A 83 0.51 -0.09 1.23
N LEU A 84 0.41 0.84 0.31
CA LEU A 84 -0.74 1.72 0.15
C LEU A 84 -0.88 1.97 -1.35
N TYR A 85 -1.96 1.49 -1.93
CA TYR A 85 -2.19 1.51 -3.36
C TYR A 85 -3.55 2.12 -3.67
N VAL A 86 -3.58 2.96 -4.70
CA VAL A 86 -4.75 3.74 -5.10
C VAL A 86 -5.08 3.42 -6.53
N ASP A 87 -6.36 3.14 -6.80
CA ASP A 87 -6.84 2.95 -8.18
C ASP A 87 -6.59 4.25 -8.96
N PRO A 88 -5.83 4.20 -10.07
CA PRO A 88 -5.51 5.40 -10.83
C PRO A 88 -6.74 6.12 -11.38
N ALA A 89 -7.86 5.40 -11.58
CA ALA A 89 -9.07 5.97 -12.14
C ALA A 89 -10.04 6.54 -11.08
N ARG A 90 -10.10 5.90 -9.88
CA ARG A 90 -11.15 6.19 -8.89
C ARG A 90 -10.63 6.62 -7.53
N GLY A 91 -9.36 6.36 -7.25
CA GLY A 91 -8.82 6.48 -5.89
C GLY A 91 -8.26 7.84 -5.53
N ARG A 92 -8.35 8.84 -6.37
CA ARG A 92 -7.77 10.15 -6.11
C ARG A 92 -8.30 10.73 -4.79
N GLY A 93 -7.38 11.03 -3.88
CA GLY A 93 -7.72 11.53 -2.54
C GLY A 93 -7.88 10.45 -1.48
N ALA A 94 -8.00 9.17 -1.86
CA ALA A 94 -8.15 8.07 -0.91
C ALA A 94 -6.86 7.78 -0.14
N GLY A 95 -5.70 8.02 -0.75
CA GLY A 95 -4.40 7.73 -0.13
C GLY A 95 -4.20 8.46 1.19
N ARG A 96 -4.56 9.72 1.24
CA ARG A 96 -4.47 10.55 2.45
C ARG A 96 -5.35 10.00 3.56
N LEU A 97 -6.58 9.61 3.22
CA LEU A 97 -7.54 9.08 4.20
C LEU A 97 -7.11 7.72 4.73
N LEU A 98 -6.64 6.85 3.84
CA LEU A 98 -6.13 5.53 4.22
C LEU A 98 -4.88 5.64 5.08
N LEU A 99 -3.97 6.53 4.74
CA LEU A 99 -2.76 6.71 5.54
C LEU A 99 -3.10 7.16 6.96
N ALA A 100 -4.04 8.10 7.11
CA ALA A 100 -4.51 8.54 8.42
C ALA A 100 -5.14 7.39 9.20
N ALA A 101 -5.96 6.57 8.55
CA ALA A 101 -6.58 5.41 9.19
C ALA A 101 -5.54 4.36 9.58
N ALA A 102 -4.52 4.15 8.76
CA ALA A 102 -3.41 3.24 9.05
C ALA A 102 -2.60 3.72 10.27
N GLU A 103 -2.33 5.02 10.36
CA GLU A 103 -1.64 5.61 11.50
C GLU A 103 -2.46 5.44 12.79
N ASP A 104 -3.76 5.66 12.71
CA ASP A 104 -4.66 5.47 13.87
C ASP A 104 -4.68 4.01 14.33
N GLU A 105 -4.71 3.07 13.40
CA GLU A 105 -4.66 1.64 13.71
C GLU A 105 -3.34 1.27 14.38
N ALA A 106 -2.23 1.78 13.86
CA ALA A 106 -0.92 1.55 14.45
C ALA A 106 -0.84 2.10 15.89
N ARG A 107 -1.38 3.30 16.13
CA ARG A 107 -1.45 3.88 17.47
C ARG A 107 -2.26 3.03 18.44
N ARG A 108 -3.42 2.55 18.00
CA ARG A 108 -4.27 1.67 18.82
C ARG A 108 -3.56 0.39 19.24
N ARG A 109 -2.59 -0.06 18.43
CA ARG A 109 -1.79 -1.24 18.71
C ARG A 109 -0.49 -0.94 19.45
N GLY A 110 -0.32 0.29 19.89
CA GLY A 110 0.81 0.71 20.72
C GLY A 110 2.05 1.10 19.96
N ALA A 111 1.99 1.27 18.65
CA ALA A 111 3.13 1.70 17.87
C ALA A 111 3.43 3.18 18.13
N ALA A 112 4.69 3.49 18.45
CA ALA A 112 5.17 4.85 18.62
C ALA A 112 5.69 5.43 17.29
N VAL A 113 6.08 4.56 16.36
CA VAL A 113 6.65 4.92 15.07
C VAL A 113 6.04 4.04 14.01
N LEU A 114 5.69 4.61 12.87
CA LEU A 114 5.28 3.86 11.69
C LEU A 114 6.43 3.87 10.68
N LYS A 115 6.77 2.69 10.18
CA LYS A 115 7.85 2.47 9.22
C LYS A 115 7.28 2.01 7.90
N LEU A 116 7.97 2.32 6.81
CA LEU A 116 7.60 1.82 5.48
C LEU A 116 8.82 1.80 4.55
N GLN A 117 8.69 1.02 3.49
CA GLN A 117 9.61 1.02 2.37
C GLN A 117 8.89 1.63 1.17
N ALA A 118 9.17 2.90 0.90
CA ALA A 118 8.48 3.63 -0.15
C ALA A 118 9.01 3.25 -1.52
N THR A 119 8.10 3.00 -2.46
CA THR A 119 8.47 3.01 -3.87
C THR A 119 8.94 4.43 -4.23
N LEU A 120 9.90 4.53 -5.14
CA LEU A 120 10.55 5.81 -5.41
C LEU A 120 9.58 6.90 -5.86
N ASN A 121 8.54 6.53 -6.61
CA ASN A 121 7.49 7.47 -7.05
C ASN A 121 6.59 7.96 -5.91
N ALA A 122 6.51 7.21 -4.80
CA ALA A 122 5.64 7.54 -3.67
C ALA A 122 6.34 8.39 -2.59
N VAL A 123 7.65 8.53 -2.65
CA VAL A 123 8.43 9.30 -1.65
C VAL A 123 7.87 10.70 -1.42
N PRO A 124 7.53 11.50 -2.44
CA PRO A 124 6.97 12.83 -2.21
C PRO A 124 5.67 12.81 -1.42
N PHE A 125 4.80 11.83 -1.69
CA PHE A 125 3.54 11.65 -0.97
C PHE A 125 3.77 11.43 0.53
N TYR A 126 4.64 10.49 0.86
CA TYR A 126 4.94 10.18 2.27
C TYR A 126 5.64 11.34 2.98
N ARG A 127 6.55 11.99 2.28
CA ARG A 127 7.23 13.17 2.84
C ARG A 127 6.24 14.29 3.18
N LYS A 128 5.30 14.54 2.29
CA LYS A 128 4.23 15.53 2.51
C LYS A 128 3.40 15.20 3.76
N HIS A 129 3.27 13.91 4.10
CA HIS A 129 2.48 13.45 5.24
C HIS A 129 3.32 13.20 6.50
N GLY A 130 4.51 13.74 6.57
CA GLY A 130 5.32 13.76 7.78
C GLY A 130 6.32 12.61 7.92
N PHE A 131 6.47 11.76 6.93
CA PHE A 131 7.49 10.73 6.94
C PHE A 131 8.85 11.32 6.60
N LYS A 132 9.87 10.85 7.32
CA LYS A 132 11.26 11.24 7.11
C LYS A 132 12.02 10.12 6.43
N ARG A 133 12.89 10.52 5.52
CA ARG A 133 13.78 9.62 4.82
C ARG A 133 14.80 9.03 5.81
N GLN A 134 15.03 7.72 5.71
CA GLN A 134 16.10 7.03 6.38
C GLN A 134 17.13 6.56 5.33
N ASP A 135 17.16 5.27 5.02
CA ASP A 135 18.16 4.70 4.14
C ASP A 135 17.54 4.22 2.83
N ARG A 136 18.36 4.15 1.80
CA ARG A 136 18.03 3.39 0.60
C ARG A 136 18.18 1.90 0.88
N SER A 137 17.25 1.11 0.39
CA SER A 137 17.30 -0.33 0.49
C SER A 137 16.73 -0.96 -0.77
N THR A 138 16.66 -2.28 -0.79
CA THR A 138 16.03 -3.02 -1.88
C THR A 138 15.02 -3.99 -1.33
N VAL A 139 14.00 -4.30 -2.13
CA VAL A 139 13.06 -5.37 -1.86
C VAL A 139 13.10 -6.35 -3.03
N ARG A 140 12.99 -7.63 -2.71
CA ARG A 140 12.99 -8.68 -3.72
C ARG A 140 11.57 -8.93 -4.21
N ARG A 141 11.36 -8.81 -5.53
CA ARG A 141 10.06 -9.03 -6.16
C ARG A 141 10.26 -9.77 -7.48
N GLY A 142 9.63 -10.94 -7.62
CA GLY A 142 9.71 -11.71 -8.85
C GLY A 142 11.14 -12.05 -9.28
N GLY A 143 12.04 -12.25 -8.33
CA GLY A 143 13.45 -12.55 -8.62
C GLY A 143 14.31 -11.31 -8.92
N ARG A 144 13.79 -10.11 -8.77
CA ARG A 144 14.54 -8.86 -8.99
C ARG A 144 14.61 -8.02 -7.72
N ASP A 145 15.72 -7.31 -7.57
CA ASP A 145 15.90 -6.34 -6.49
C ASP A 145 15.41 -4.97 -6.96
N LEU A 146 14.39 -4.45 -6.29
CA LEU A 146 13.82 -3.14 -6.59
C LEU A 146 14.28 -2.14 -5.55
N ALA A 147 14.78 -0.99 -6.02
CA ALA A 147 15.19 0.08 -5.12
C ALA A 147 13.98 0.70 -4.43
N VAL A 148 14.08 0.89 -3.12
CA VAL A 148 13.08 1.57 -2.31
C VAL A 148 13.76 2.52 -1.34
N LEU A 149 12.98 3.36 -0.67
CA LEU A 149 13.48 4.26 0.36
C LEU A 149 12.79 3.93 1.68
N ASP A 150 13.60 3.64 2.69
CA ASP A 150 13.08 3.45 4.04
C ASP A 150 12.65 4.81 4.59
N MET A 151 11.45 4.87 5.14
CA MET A 151 10.90 6.09 5.72
C MET A 151 10.23 5.78 7.05
N THR A 152 10.25 6.76 7.95
CA THR A 152 9.62 6.63 9.27
C THR A 152 8.86 7.89 9.65
N LYS A 153 7.85 7.71 10.49
CA LYS A 153 7.08 8.80 11.09
C LYS A 153 6.82 8.50 12.55
N THR A 154 7.12 9.44 13.42
CA THR A 154 6.71 9.36 14.84
C THR A 154 5.21 9.63 14.94
N LEU A 155 4.49 8.74 15.58
CA LEU A 155 3.03 8.81 15.70
C LEU A 155 2.58 9.62 16.91
#